data_b92677149cc5ad034285f28898e0d5a6
#
_entry.id   b92677149cc5ad034285f28898e0d5a6
#
_cell.length_a   1.000
_cell.length_b   1.000
_cell.length_c   1.000
_cell.angle_alpha   90.00
_cell.angle_beta   90.00
_cell.angle_gamma   90.00
#
_symmetry.space_group_name_H-M   'P 1'
#
loop_
_entity.id
_entity.type
_entity.pdbx_description
1 polymer ?
#
loop_
_entity_poly.entity_id
_entity_poly.type
_entity_poly.pdbx_seq_one_letter_code
_entity_poly.pdbx_strand_id
1 'polypeptide(L)'
;MAERQVSILRDIQFRVEYALLSAVVAAVRAVPLDTATRMSAWGWRYLAPRLYSKRRKRTLANLAIAFPEKSEAERESIALEHWENLGRIMVETMRIDQIIADPNRIKIRNGDVFKRYAGKLGPIVGASLHMGNWELAGWPLTAAGTNPAAVYRSVNNPYVDRYLRRQRKDLYPGGLFGRGGVEGDHGEAQKTARVIMDYVRQGGRLGLICDLYDRSGIPVPFFGKDAKTVTIAAMIARRTGARIWLSRCIRINKESRFEIEMKELRMPRTANQAEDVKWATAEMTRQFEEWVRELPEQWMWSNRRWS
;
A
#
# COMPACT_ATOMS: atom_id res chain seq x y z
N MET A 1 9.74 9.34 -26.84
CA MET A 1 9.52 8.06 -26.11
C MET A 1 9.95 6.94 -27.04
N ALA A 2 11.11 6.31 -26.83
CA ALA A 2 11.49 5.15 -27.61
C ALA A 2 10.65 3.97 -27.12
N GLU A 3 9.67 3.54 -27.91
CA GLU A 3 9.01 2.25 -27.71
C GLU A 3 10.09 1.17 -27.81
N ARG A 4 10.41 0.52 -26.70
CA ARG A 4 11.21 -0.70 -26.73
C ARG A 4 10.41 -1.71 -27.54
N GLN A 5 10.93 -2.08 -28.72
CA GLN A 5 10.40 -3.21 -29.47
C GLN A 5 10.50 -4.46 -28.60
N VAL A 6 9.36 -4.85 -28.02
CA VAL A 6 9.22 -6.13 -27.32
C VAL A 6 9.32 -7.23 -28.35
N SER A 7 10.16 -8.24 -28.15
CA SER A 7 10.22 -9.36 -29.09
C SER A 7 8.85 -10.02 -29.22
N ILE A 8 8.51 -10.52 -30.39
CA ILE A 8 7.19 -11.16 -30.67
C ILE A 8 6.92 -12.27 -29.66
N LEU A 9 7.91 -13.09 -29.32
CA LEU A 9 7.78 -14.16 -28.33
C LEU A 9 7.40 -13.62 -26.95
N ARG A 10 7.98 -12.49 -26.55
CA ARG A 10 7.68 -11.86 -25.26
C ARG A 10 6.28 -11.23 -25.24
N ASP A 11 5.83 -10.67 -26.36
CA ASP A 11 4.47 -10.17 -26.46
C ASP A 11 3.44 -11.31 -26.38
N ILE A 12 3.69 -12.43 -27.05
CA ILE A 12 2.85 -13.64 -26.94
C ILE A 12 2.81 -14.12 -25.50
N GLN A 13 3.96 -14.22 -24.80
CA GLN A 13 4.00 -14.58 -23.40
C GLN A 13 3.12 -13.65 -22.55
N PHE A 14 3.26 -12.33 -22.73
CA PHE A 14 2.47 -11.33 -22.00
C PHE A 14 0.96 -11.47 -22.26
N ARG A 15 0.54 -11.79 -23.47
CA ARG A 15 -0.87 -12.04 -23.80
C ARG A 15 -1.40 -13.30 -23.13
N VAL A 16 -0.60 -14.37 -23.09
CA VAL A 16 -0.96 -15.62 -22.39
C VAL A 16 -1.11 -15.36 -20.90
N GLU A 17 -0.15 -14.69 -20.26
CA GLU A 17 -0.22 -14.32 -18.86
C GLU A 17 -1.48 -13.48 -18.56
N TYR A 18 -1.79 -12.51 -19.43
CA TYR A 18 -3.01 -11.69 -19.28
C TYR A 18 -4.30 -12.49 -19.49
N ALA A 19 -4.32 -13.42 -20.44
CA ALA A 19 -5.47 -14.30 -20.66
C ALA A 19 -5.74 -15.19 -19.43
N LEU A 20 -4.68 -15.77 -18.84
CA LEU A 20 -4.77 -16.53 -17.60
C LEU A 20 -5.29 -15.68 -16.43
N LEU A 21 -4.75 -14.47 -16.26
CA LEU A 21 -5.26 -13.53 -15.25
C LEU A 21 -6.73 -13.22 -15.49
N SER A 22 -7.13 -12.97 -16.74
CA SER A 22 -8.52 -12.64 -17.10
C SER A 22 -9.46 -13.78 -16.79
N ALA A 23 -9.05 -15.04 -17.04
CA ALA A 23 -9.83 -16.23 -16.70
C ALA A 23 -10.00 -16.36 -15.16
N VAL A 24 -8.91 -16.14 -14.40
CA VAL A 24 -8.98 -16.12 -12.92
C VAL A 24 -9.92 -15.03 -12.44
N VAL A 25 -9.81 -13.82 -12.97
CA VAL A 25 -10.71 -12.69 -12.63
C VAL A 25 -12.17 -13.03 -12.94
N ALA A 26 -12.44 -13.62 -14.10
CA ALA A 26 -13.80 -14.03 -14.48
C ALA A 26 -14.35 -15.08 -13.49
N ALA A 27 -13.57 -16.09 -13.15
CA ALA A 27 -13.95 -17.12 -12.18
C ALA A 27 -14.21 -16.50 -10.79
N VAL A 28 -13.33 -15.61 -10.32
CA VAL A 28 -13.50 -14.89 -9.05
C VAL A 28 -14.76 -14.04 -9.08
N ARG A 29 -15.07 -13.38 -10.20
CA ARG A 29 -16.27 -12.53 -10.32
C ARG A 29 -17.57 -13.31 -10.46
N ALA A 30 -17.53 -14.56 -10.85
CA ALA A 30 -18.70 -15.46 -10.95
C ALA A 30 -19.22 -15.92 -9.57
N VAL A 31 -18.39 -15.80 -8.52
CA VAL A 31 -18.73 -16.22 -7.15
C VAL A 31 -19.06 -14.99 -6.31
N PRO A 32 -20.00 -15.03 -5.34
CA PRO A 32 -20.23 -13.93 -4.40
C PRO A 32 -18.93 -13.48 -3.71
N LEU A 33 -18.74 -12.17 -3.52
CA LEU A 33 -17.49 -11.58 -3.04
C LEU A 33 -16.99 -12.24 -1.73
N ASP A 34 -17.85 -12.33 -0.72
CA ASP A 34 -17.46 -12.85 0.59
C ASP A 34 -17.19 -14.37 0.55
N THR A 35 -17.78 -15.11 -0.38
CA THR A 35 -17.46 -16.52 -0.62
C THR A 35 -16.10 -16.66 -1.31
N ALA A 36 -15.85 -15.90 -2.37
CA ALA A 36 -14.58 -15.92 -3.09
C ALA A 36 -13.41 -15.52 -2.18
N THR A 37 -13.58 -14.50 -1.32
CA THR A 37 -12.57 -14.08 -0.37
C THR A 37 -12.30 -15.13 0.70
N ARG A 38 -13.33 -15.81 1.22
CA ARG A 38 -13.15 -16.92 2.18
C ARG A 38 -12.40 -18.11 1.56
N MET A 39 -12.76 -18.50 0.35
CA MET A 39 -12.09 -19.58 -0.38
C MET A 39 -10.61 -19.25 -0.61
N SER A 40 -10.32 -18.04 -1.10
CA SER A 40 -8.95 -17.58 -1.29
C SER A 40 -8.17 -17.51 0.02
N ALA A 41 -8.77 -16.98 1.08
CA ALA A 41 -8.17 -16.90 2.41
C ALA A 41 -7.77 -18.29 2.93
N TRP A 42 -8.68 -19.26 2.82
CA TRP A 42 -8.41 -20.64 3.20
C TRP A 42 -7.26 -21.23 2.36
N GLY A 43 -7.31 -21.10 1.06
CA GLY A 43 -6.26 -21.58 0.16
C GLY A 43 -4.89 -20.96 0.50
N TRP A 44 -4.82 -19.66 0.69
CA TRP A 44 -3.59 -18.96 1.04
C TRP A 44 -3.05 -19.34 2.43
N ARG A 45 -3.92 -19.53 3.42
CA ARG A 45 -3.53 -19.98 4.76
C ARG A 45 -2.74 -21.31 4.72
N TYR A 46 -3.17 -22.25 3.89
CA TYR A 46 -2.60 -23.60 3.86
C TYR A 46 -1.55 -23.78 2.75
N LEU A 47 -1.74 -23.19 1.59
CA LEU A 47 -0.87 -23.40 0.43
C LEU A 47 0.30 -22.41 0.37
N ALA A 48 0.06 -21.12 0.65
CA ALA A 48 1.09 -20.10 0.48
C ALA A 48 2.34 -20.34 1.36
N PRO A 49 2.25 -20.72 2.65
CA PRO A 49 3.43 -21.02 3.46
C PRO A 49 4.27 -22.16 2.91
N ARG A 50 3.64 -23.12 2.20
CA ARG A 50 4.33 -24.26 1.58
C ARG A 50 4.98 -23.87 0.26
N LEU A 51 4.28 -23.13 -0.58
CA LEU A 51 4.75 -22.71 -1.90
C LEU A 51 5.82 -21.61 -1.81
N TYR A 52 5.71 -20.72 -0.84
CA TYR A 52 6.61 -19.57 -0.66
C TYR A 52 7.50 -19.70 0.58
N SER A 53 8.25 -20.80 0.68
CA SER A 53 9.07 -21.14 1.85
C SER A 53 10.02 -20.00 2.28
N LYS A 54 10.67 -19.32 1.35
CA LYS A 54 11.53 -18.15 1.63
C LYS A 54 10.76 -16.98 2.28
N ARG A 55 9.53 -16.75 1.84
CA ARG A 55 8.68 -15.71 2.43
C ARG A 55 8.16 -16.11 3.80
N ARG A 56 7.81 -17.40 3.98
CA ARG A 56 7.43 -17.95 5.31
C ARG A 56 8.55 -17.78 6.33
N LYS A 57 9.78 -18.16 5.97
CA LYS A 57 10.96 -17.97 6.85
C LYS A 57 11.12 -16.49 7.23
N ARG A 58 10.98 -15.58 6.27
CA ARG A 58 11.05 -14.13 6.52
C ARG A 58 9.91 -13.65 7.43
N THR A 59 8.68 -14.11 7.21
CA THR A 59 7.52 -13.77 8.07
C THR A 59 7.81 -14.13 9.52
N LEU A 60 8.26 -15.35 9.80
CA LEU A 60 8.56 -15.80 11.16
C LEU A 60 9.76 -15.06 11.77
N ALA A 61 10.80 -14.77 10.98
CA ALA A 61 11.95 -13.98 11.43
C ALA A 61 11.53 -12.54 11.79
N ASN A 62 10.70 -11.91 10.98
CA ASN A 62 10.17 -10.58 11.25
C ASN A 62 9.29 -10.57 12.51
N LEU A 63 8.44 -11.59 12.69
CA LEU A 63 7.61 -11.73 13.90
C LEU A 63 8.46 -11.98 15.16
N ALA A 64 9.55 -12.72 15.06
CA ALA A 64 10.47 -12.94 16.18
C ALA A 64 11.18 -11.64 16.61
N ILE A 65 11.47 -10.74 15.67
CA ILE A 65 12.00 -9.40 15.98
C ILE A 65 10.94 -8.54 16.66
N ALA A 66 9.71 -8.54 16.11
CA ALA A 66 8.66 -7.63 16.55
C ALA A 66 8.00 -8.05 17.87
N PHE A 67 7.89 -9.34 18.13
CA PHE A 67 7.23 -9.92 19.30
C PHE A 67 8.10 -11.01 19.93
N PRO A 68 9.27 -10.64 20.50
CA PRO A 68 10.16 -11.59 21.15
C PRO A 68 9.51 -12.27 22.37
N GLU A 69 8.56 -11.59 23.02
CA GLU A 69 7.81 -12.06 24.18
C GLU A 69 6.79 -13.17 23.84
N LYS A 70 6.34 -13.26 22.58
CA LYS A 70 5.39 -14.28 22.14
C LYS A 70 6.07 -15.61 21.92
N SER A 71 5.38 -16.70 22.24
CA SER A 71 5.81 -18.05 21.91
C SER A 71 5.90 -18.28 20.40
N GLU A 72 6.61 -19.31 20.01
CA GLU A 72 6.71 -19.70 18.59
C GLU A 72 5.33 -20.06 18.00
N ALA A 73 4.49 -20.73 18.77
CA ALA A 73 3.13 -21.09 18.37
C ALA A 73 2.24 -19.84 18.11
N GLU A 74 2.34 -18.81 18.96
CA GLU A 74 1.61 -17.57 18.78
C GLU A 74 2.08 -16.82 17.53
N ARG A 75 3.40 -16.76 17.30
CA ARG A 75 3.97 -16.16 16.08
C ARG A 75 3.56 -16.93 14.83
N GLU A 76 3.51 -18.25 14.87
CA GLU A 76 3.01 -19.06 13.75
C GLU A 76 1.52 -18.81 13.49
N SER A 77 0.70 -18.63 14.54
CA SER A 77 -0.72 -18.28 14.40
C SER A 77 -0.88 -16.94 13.67
N ILE A 78 -0.14 -15.90 14.08
CA ILE A 78 -0.14 -14.59 13.41
C ILE A 78 0.32 -14.73 11.95
N ALA A 79 1.34 -15.55 11.68
CA ALA A 79 1.83 -15.80 10.33
C ALA A 79 0.76 -16.44 9.45
N LEU A 80 0.01 -17.41 9.95
CA LEU A 80 -1.07 -18.06 9.21
C LEU A 80 -2.24 -17.10 8.94
N GLU A 81 -2.59 -16.26 9.89
CA GLU A 81 -3.63 -15.23 9.69
C GLU A 81 -3.19 -14.14 8.72
N HIS A 82 -1.92 -13.77 8.74
CA HIS A 82 -1.33 -12.90 7.72
C HIS A 82 -1.49 -13.47 6.30
N TRP A 83 -1.20 -14.77 6.09
CA TRP A 83 -1.42 -15.40 4.78
C TRP A 83 -2.90 -15.43 4.40
N GLU A 84 -3.77 -15.68 5.36
CA GLU A 84 -5.22 -15.61 5.16
C GLU A 84 -5.66 -14.21 4.68
N ASN A 85 -5.16 -13.15 5.33
CA ASN A 85 -5.45 -11.79 4.94
C ASN A 85 -4.94 -11.46 3.52
N LEU A 86 -3.74 -11.90 3.16
CA LEU A 86 -3.22 -11.73 1.79
C LEU A 86 -4.11 -12.41 0.75
N GLY A 87 -4.60 -13.62 1.04
CA GLY A 87 -5.54 -14.31 0.16
C GLY A 87 -6.82 -13.52 -0.08
N ARG A 88 -7.36 -12.87 0.96
CA ARG A 88 -8.53 -11.98 0.84
C ARG A 88 -8.23 -10.78 -0.05
N ILE A 89 -7.11 -10.10 0.19
CA ILE A 89 -6.72 -8.91 -0.56
C ILE A 89 -6.57 -9.22 -2.05
N MET A 90 -6.05 -10.39 -2.43
CA MET A 90 -5.93 -10.79 -3.84
C MET A 90 -7.28 -10.78 -4.57
N VAL A 91 -8.31 -11.35 -3.96
CA VAL A 91 -9.68 -11.35 -4.51
C VAL A 91 -10.29 -9.94 -4.49
N GLU A 92 -10.14 -9.24 -3.40
CA GLU A 92 -10.69 -7.89 -3.21
C GLU A 92 -10.11 -6.87 -4.19
N THR A 93 -8.81 -6.98 -4.50
CA THR A 93 -8.17 -6.15 -5.52
C THR A 93 -8.79 -6.36 -6.91
N MET A 94 -9.26 -7.57 -7.22
CA MET A 94 -9.97 -7.87 -8.48
C MET A 94 -11.42 -7.36 -8.48
N ARG A 95 -11.94 -6.94 -7.34
CA ARG A 95 -13.35 -6.55 -7.12
C ARG A 95 -13.50 -5.24 -6.34
N ILE A 96 -12.50 -4.36 -6.44
CA ILE A 96 -12.51 -3.04 -5.77
C ILE A 96 -13.76 -2.24 -6.12
N ASP A 97 -14.16 -2.27 -7.40
CA ASP A 97 -15.37 -1.64 -7.90
C ASP A 97 -16.63 -1.99 -7.08
N GLN A 98 -16.78 -3.26 -6.71
CA GLN A 98 -17.92 -3.71 -5.90
C GLN A 98 -17.80 -3.30 -4.42
N ILE A 99 -16.57 -3.24 -3.90
CA ILE A 99 -16.36 -2.85 -2.52
C ILE A 99 -16.66 -1.36 -2.33
N ILE A 100 -16.19 -0.51 -3.24
CA ILE A 100 -16.41 0.94 -3.14
C ILE A 100 -17.84 1.36 -3.51
N ALA A 101 -18.55 0.54 -4.30
CA ALA A 101 -19.95 0.80 -4.66
C ALA A 101 -20.94 0.46 -3.53
N ASP A 102 -20.55 -0.37 -2.56
CA ASP A 102 -21.40 -0.73 -1.41
C ASP A 102 -21.06 0.16 -0.20
N PRO A 103 -21.94 1.11 0.19
CA PRO A 103 -21.67 2.04 1.27
C PRO A 103 -21.53 1.36 2.64
N ASN A 104 -21.99 0.10 2.79
CA ASN A 104 -21.88 -0.64 4.04
C ASN A 104 -20.54 -1.36 4.21
N ARG A 105 -19.68 -1.36 3.18
CA ARG A 105 -18.40 -2.08 3.23
C ARG A 105 -17.24 -1.23 3.74
N ILE A 106 -17.33 0.09 3.65
CA ILE A 106 -16.25 0.98 4.08
C ILE A 106 -16.78 2.02 5.04
N LYS A 107 -16.33 1.94 6.30
CA LYS A 107 -16.52 2.98 7.30
C LYS A 107 -15.28 3.85 7.40
N ILE A 108 -15.44 5.16 7.33
CA ILE A 108 -14.34 6.11 7.51
C ILE A 108 -14.46 6.71 8.91
N ARG A 109 -13.46 6.46 9.78
CA ARG A 109 -13.36 7.12 11.07
C ARG A 109 -13.13 8.62 10.87
N ASN A 110 -13.88 9.44 11.61
CA ASN A 110 -13.79 10.91 11.51
C ASN A 110 -14.01 11.45 10.09
N GLY A 111 -14.78 10.74 9.24
CA GLY A 111 -15.04 11.11 7.85
C GLY A 111 -15.63 12.49 7.68
N ASP A 112 -16.37 13.00 8.66
CA ASP A 112 -16.95 14.34 8.64
C ASP A 112 -15.89 15.46 8.61
N VAL A 113 -14.72 15.23 9.20
CA VAL A 113 -13.58 16.17 9.11
C VAL A 113 -13.15 16.32 7.66
N PHE A 114 -13.04 15.22 6.92
CA PHE A 114 -12.67 15.26 5.50
C PHE A 114 -13.72 15.91 4.63
N LYS A 115 -14.98 15.57 4.83
CA LYS A 115 -16.10 16.17 4.09
C LYS A 115 -16.16 17.69 4.33
N ARG A 116 -15.98 18.13 5.59
CA ARG A 116 -16.03 19.53 5.98
C ARG A 116 -14.88 20.36 5.38
N TYR A 117 -13.71 19.76 5.21
CA TYR A 117 -12.50 20.46 4.78
C TYR A 117 -12.02 20.06 3.38
N ALA A 118 -12.73 19.18 2.67
CA ALA A 118 -12.27 18.59 1.39
C ALA A 118 -11.79 19.64 0.37
N GLY A 119 -12.51 20.76 0.22
CA GLY A 119 -12.11 21.86 -0.65
C GLY A 119 -11.00 22.77 -0.11
N LYS A 120 -10.70 22.70 1.21
CA LYS A 120 -9.75 23.60 1.92
C LYS A 120 -8.49 22.87 2.40
N LEU A 121 -8.38 21.57 2.16
CA LEU A 121 -7.27 20.76 2.68
C LEU A 121 -5.90 21.10 2.07
N GLY A 122 -5.86 21.78 0.92
CA GLY A 122 -4.61 22.07 0.22
C GLY A 122 -3.89 20.81 -0.28
N PRO A 123 -2.58 20.91 -0.54
CA PRO A 123 -1.77 19.76 -0.93
C PRO A 123 -1.60 18.78 0.22
N ILE A 124 -1.71 17.48 -0.10
CA ILE A 124 -1.60 16.40 0.89
C ILE A 124 -0.57 15.36 0.41
N VAL A 125 0.20 14.84 1.35
CA VAL A 125 0.94 13.59 1.23
C VAL A 125 0.28 12.58 2.18
N GLY A 126 -0.45 11.63 1.64
CA GLY A 126 -0.99 10.49 2.36
C GLY A 126 0.08 9.41 2.48
N ALA A 127 0.43 9.03 3.70
CA ALA A 127 1.36 7.94 3.98
C ALA A 127 0.62 6.78 4.64
N SER A 128 0.72 5.60 4.05
CA SER A 128 0.05 4.39 4.52
C SER A 128 1.05 3.23 4.63
N LEU A 129 0.55 2.10 5.12
CA LEU A 129 1.29 0.87 5.30
C LEU A 129 0.52 -0.30 4.68
N HIS A 130 1.21 -1.42 4.41
CA HIS A 130 0.59 -2.64 3.87
C HIS A 130 -0.19 -3.37 4.98
N MET A 131 -1.32 -2.83 5.40
CA MET A 131 -2.17 -3.35 6.45
C MET A 131 -3.63 -3.46 5.99
N GLY A 132 -4.33 -4.51 6.44
CA GLY A 132 -5.71 -4.80 6.07
C GLY A 132 -5.89 -4.93 4.56
N ASN A 133 -6.68 -4.05 3.95
CA ASN A 133 -6.69 -3.87 2.49
C ASN A 133 -6.14 -2.47 2.15
N TRP A 134 -4.83 -2.36 2.05
CA TRP A 134 -4.12 -1.10 1.77
C TRP A 134 -4.49 -0.42 0.45
N GLU A 135 -5.08 -1.14 -0.51
CA GLU A 135 -5.56 -0.53 -1.76
C GLU A 135 -6.61 0.55 -1.49
N LEU A 136 -7.41 0.37 -0.44
CA LEU A 136 -8.48 1.28 -0.02
C LEU A 136 -7.98 2.46 0.83
N ALA A 137 -6.71 2.52 1.22
CA ALA A 137 -6.21 3.53 2.16
C ALA A 137 -6.38 4.98 1.67
N GLY A 138 -6.45 5.20 0.35
CA GLY A 138 -6.70 6.52 -0.27
C GLY A 138 -8.18 6.86 -0.45
N TRP A 139 -9.09 5.90 -0.26
CA TRP A 139 -10.52 6.07 -0.51
C TRP A 139 -11.18 7.24 0.23
N PRO A 140 -10.83 7.58 1.48
CA PRO A 140 -11.44 8.71 2.16
C PRO A 140 -11.32 10.04 1.42
N LEU A 141 -10.20 10.28 0.73
CA LEU A 141 -10.02 11.50 -0.07
C LEU A 141 -10.93 11.49 -1.30
N THR A 142 -11.06 10.36 -1.97
CA THR A 142 -11.93 10.19 -3.14
C THR A 142 -13.39 10.30 -2.75
N ALA A 143 -13.81 9.64 -1.68
CA ALA A 143 -15.17 9.70 -1.13
C ALA A 143 -15.55 11.12 -0.65
N ALA A 144 -14.57 11.94 -0.31
CA ALA A 144 -14.76 13.36 0.01
C ALA A 144 -14.80 14.27 -1.23
N GLY A 145 -14.87 13.70 -2.44
CA GLY A 145 -14.98 14.46 -3.70
C GLY A 145 -13.66 15.09 -4.17
N THR A 146 -12.52 14.63 -3.65
CA THR A 146 -11.21 15.11 -4.13
C THR A 146 -10.63 14.13 -5.16
N ASN A 147 -9.61 14.58 -5.90
CA ASN A 147 -8.93 13.77 -6.92
C ASN A 147 -7.52 13.38 -6.45
N PRO A 148 -7.37 12.40 -5.53
CA PRO A 148 -6.06 11.94 -5.14
C PRO A 148 -5.39 11.14 -6.25
N ALA A 149 -4.06 11.20 -6.30
CA ALA A 149 -3.21 10.32 -7.08
C ALA A 149 -2.41 9.39 -6.16
N ALA A 150 -1.85 8.31 -6.69
CA ALA A 150 -0.98 7.42 -5.92
C ALA A 150 0.29 7.06 -6.71
N VAL A 151 1.34 6.73 -5.96
CA VAL A 151 2.53 6.10 -6.52
C VAL A 151 2.37 4.59 -6.42
N TYR A 152 2.59 3.89 -7.53
CA TYR A 152 2.51 2.44 -7.56
C TYR A 152 3.73 1.85 -8.29
N ARG A 153 4.00 0.58 -8.05
CA ARG A 153 5.02 -0.16 -8.78
C ARG A 153 4.41 -0.73 -10.06
N SER A 154 4.88 -0.26 -11.21
CA SER A 154 4.50 -0.82 -12.51
C SER A 154 4.93 -2.27 -12.62
N VAL A 155 4.13 -3.10 -13.28
CA VAL A 155 4.47 -4.49 -13.57
C VAL A 155 5.03 -4.60 -15.00
N ASN A 156 5.89 -5.59 -15.24
CA ASN A 156 6.59 -5.73 -16.53
C ASN A 156 5.65 -6.06 -17.69
N ASN A 157 4.54 -6.76 -17.42
CA ASN A 157 3.57 -7.10 -18.46
C ASN A 157 2.62 -5.91 -18.68
N PRO A 158 2.64 -5.27 -19.86
CA PRO A 158 1.86 -4.05 -20.11
C PRO A 158 0.33 -4.29 -20.09
N TYR A 159 -0.13 -5.49 -20.43
CA TYR A 159 -1.55 -5.84 -20.40
C TYR A 159 -2.04 -5.96 -18.96
N VAL A 160 -1.25 -6.61 -18.09
CA VAL A 160 -1.52 -6.72 -16.65
C VAL A 160 -1.43 -5.36 -15.99
N ASP A 161 -0.44 -4.53 -16.32
CA ASP A 161 -0.30 -3.17 -15.78
C ASP A 161 -1.51 -2.31 -16.11
N ARG A 162 -1.99 -2.36 -17.36
CA ARG A 162 -3.20 -1.66 -17.80
C ARG A 162 -4.44 -2.14 -17.04
N TYR A 163 -4.55 -3.44 -16.79
CA TYR A 163 -5.62 -3.99 -15.97
C TYR A 163 -5.58 -3.44 -14.54
N LEU A 164 -4.42 -3.49 -13.87
CA LEU A 164 -4.26 -2.99 -12.50
C LEU A 164 -4.54 -1.49 -12.39
N ARG A 165 -4.09 -0.69 -13.37
CA ARG A 165 -4.42 0.75 -13.44
C ARG A 165 -5.93 0.98 -13.54
N ARG A 166 -6.61 0.17 -14.35
CA ARG A 166 -8.06 0.27 -14.53
C ARG A 166 -8.81 -0.06 -13.24
N GLN A 167 -8.36 -1.06 -12.48
CA GLN A 167 -8.95 -1.42 -11.19
C GLN A 167 -8.79 -0.29 -10.15
N ARG A 168 -7.73 0.50 -10.22
CA ARG A 168 -7.44 1.59 -9.28
C ARG A 168 -7.95 2.97 -9.73
N LYS A 169 -8.53 3.06 -10.91
CA LYS A 169 -8.98 4.33 -11.50
C LYS A 169 -9.94 5.10 -10.58
N ASP A 170 -10.90 4.38 -10.02
CA ASP A 170 -11.94 4.99 -9.19
C ASP A 170 -11.46 5.27 -7.75
N LEU A 171 -10.36 4.64 -7.32
CA LEU A 171 -9.70 4.96 -6.05
C LEU A 171 -8.83 6.21 -6.16
N TYR A 172 -8.21 6.43 -7.33
CA TYR A 172 -7.23 7.49 -7.55
C TYR A 172 -7.53 8.26 -8.84
N PRO A 173 -8.61 9.04 -8.88
CA PRO A 173 -9.01 9.78 -10.09
C PRO A 173 -7.98 10.85 -10.53
N GLY A 174 -7.09 11.30 -9.64
CA GLY A 174 -5.95 12.15 -9.97
C GLY A 174 -4.81 11.45 -10.70
N GLY A 175 -4.89 10.12 -10.84
CA GLY A 175 -3.96 9.32 -11.61
C GLY A 175 -3.00 8.44 -10.79
N LEU A 176 -2.21 7.65 -11.54
CA LEU A 176 -1.24 6.72 -10.96
C LEU A 176 0.15 6.99 -11.54
N PHE A 177 1.07 7.38 -10.66
CA PHE A 177 2.47 7.58 -11.00
C PHE A 177 3.22 6.24 -10.90
N GLY A 178 3.68 5.70 -12.03
CA GLY A 178 4.44 4.46 -12.08
C GLY A 178 5.85 4.66 -11.52
N ARG A 179 6.23 3.87 -10.53
CA ARG A 179 7.62 3.73 -10.07
C ARG A 179 8.16 2.39 -10.57
N GLY A 180 9.26 2.42 -11.29
CA GLY A 180 9.92 1.21 -11.78
C GLY A 180 9.84 1.13 -13.31
N GLY A 181 10.86 1.65 -13.95
CA GLY A 181 11.42 1.15 -15.19
C GLY A 181 12.40 0.04 -14.86
N VAL A 182 13.16 -0.44 -15.86
CA VAL A 182 14.24 -1.41 -15.70
C VAL A 182 15.21 -0.91 -14.62
N GLU A 183 15.58 -1.82 -13.72
CA GLU A 183 16.57 -1.57 -12.68
C GLU A 183 17.81 -0.90 -13.28
N GLY A 184 18.11 0.35 -12.88
CA GLY A 184 19.24 1.14 -13.39
C GLY A 184 18.88 2.40 -14.21
N ASP A 185 17.61 2.67 -14.57
CA ASP A 185 17.25 3.90 -15.28
C ASP A 185 17.01 5.07 -14.31
N HIS A 186 18.11 5.70 -13.88
CA HIS A 186 18.09 6.88 -13.01
C HIS A 186 17.38 8.09 -13.66
N GLY A 187 17.35 8.18 -14.97
CA GLY A 187 16.73 9.30 -15.71
C GLY A 187 15.21 9.28 -15.62
N GLU A 188 14.57 8.11 -15.78
CA GLU A 188 13.12 7.98 -15.62
C GLU A 188 12.68 8.18 -14.16
N ALA A 189 13.46 7.67 -13.20
CA ALA A 189 13.18 7.87 -11.78
C ALA A 189 13.19 9.35 -11.37
N GLN A 190 14.16 10.12 -11.88
CA GLN A 190 14.26 11.57 -11.64
C GLN A 190 13.11 12.34 -12.29
N LYS A 191 12.73 11.98 -13.53
CA LYS A 191 11.55 12.59 -14.21
C LYS A 191 10.28 12.34 -13.41
N THR A 192 10.05 11.11 -12.99
CA THR A 192 8.87 10.76 -12.16
C THR A 192 8.86 11.52 -10.84
N ALA A 193 10.00 11.64 -10.15
CA ALA A 193 10.09 12.40 -8.91
C ALA A 193 9.76 13.90 -9.12
N ARG A 194 10.22 14.51 -10.22
CA ARG A 194 9.90 15.90 -10.55
C ARG A 194 8.40 16.07 -10.80
N VAL A 195 7.80 15.21 -11.62
CA VAL A 195 6.35 15.25 -11.92
C VAL A 195 5.52 15.13 -10.64
N ILE A 196 5.89 14.23 -9.74
CA ILE A 196 5.24 14.05 -8.43
C ILE A 196 5.35 15.33 -7.59
N MET A 197 6.55 15.92 -7.53
CA MET A 197 6.75 17.17 -6.77
C MET A 197 5.91 18.33 -7.32
N ASP A 198 5.85 18.45 -8.63
CA ASP A 198 5.06 19.53 -9.28
C ASP A 198 3.56 19.30 -9.10
N TYR A 199 3.09 18.05 -9.19
CA TYR A 199 1.71 17.68 -8.89
C TYR A 199 1.29 18.11 -7.48
N VAL A 200 2.14 17.82 -6.47
CA VAL A 200 1.83 18.19 -5.08
C VAL A 200 1.91 19.71 -4.87
N ARG A 201 2.90 20.41 -5.48
CA ARG A 201 3.00 21.88 -5.42
C ARG A 201 1.78 22.59 -5.98
N GLN A 202 1.15 22.02 -6.99
CA GLN A 202 -0.08 22.54 -7.61
C GLN A 202 -1.36 22.22 -6.81
N GLY A 203 -1.22 21.74 -5.57
CA GLY A 203 -2.34 21.42 -4.70
C GLY A 203 -2.78 19.95 -4.75
N GLY A 204 -2.02 19.09 -5.44
CA GLY A 204 -2.30 17.67 -5.59
C GLY A 204 -2.27 16.91 -4.25
N ARG A 205 -3.01 15.82 -4.22
CA ARG A 205 -3.10 14.89 -3.07
C ARG A 205 -2.51 13.57 -3.46
N LEU A 206 -1.39 13.20 -2.86
CA LEU A 206 -0.58 12.04 -3.23
C LEU A 206 -0.65 10.95 -2.17
N GLY A 207 -1.02 9.73 -2.55
CA GLY A 207 -0.94 8.53 -1.71
C GLY A 207 0.37 7.76 -1.91
N LEU A 208 0.99 7.34 -0.82
CA LEU A 208 2.23 6.57 -0.76
C LEU A 208 2.12 5.45 0.27
N ILE A 209 2.69 4.28 -0.04
CA ILE A 209 2.94 3.23 0.95
C ILE A 209 4.39 3.37 1.44
N CYS A 210 4.58 3.49 2.76
CA CYS A 210 5.84 3.96 3.34
C CYS A 210 6.47 2.98 4.35
N ASP A 211 6.00 1.76 4.47
CA ASP A 211 6.40 0.79 5.50
C ASP A 211 7.44 -0.25 5.06
N LEU A 212 7.89 -0.19 3.82
CA LEU A 212 8.85 -1.16 3.31
C LEU A 212 10.31 -0.73 3.58
N TYR A 213 11.20 -1.74 3.55
CA TYR A 213 12.63 -1.52 3.54
C TYR A 213 13.05 -0.72 2.32
N ASP A 214 13.86 0.31 2.53
CA ASP A 214 14.52 1.07 1.46
C ASP A 214 16.04 1.08 1.69
N ARG A 215 16.81 0.58 0.73
CA ARG A 215 18.27 0.54 0.83
C ARG A 215 18.90 1.92 1.01
N SER A 216 18.30 2.95 0.41
CA SER A 216 18.72 4.35 0.50
C SER A 216 18.05 5.11 1.66
N GLY A 217 17.15 4.45 2.41
CA GLY A 217 16.45 5.04 3.53
C GLY A 217 17.33 5.26 4.75
N ILE A 218 16.81 6.04 5.70
CA ILE A 218 17.47 6.30 6.98
C ILE A 218 17.13 5.20 7.99
N PRO A 219 18.05 4.89 8.93
CA PRO A 219 17.73 4.00 10.04
C PRO A 219 16.73 4.69 10.97
N VAL A 220 15.64 3.98 11.28
CA VAL A 220 14.60 4.42 12.21
C VAL A 220 14.20 3.23 13.07
N PRO A 221 14.07 3.38 14.39
CA PRO A 221 13.57 2.31 15.24
C PRO A 221 12.17 1.83 14.81
N PHE A 222 12.02 0.51 14.70
CA PHE A 222 10.76 -0.14 14.43
C PHE A 222 10.76 -1.48 15.17
N PHE A 223 9.87 -1.64 16.15
CA PHE A 223 9.90 -2.75 17.12
C PHE A 223 11.26 -2.88 17.81
N GLY A 224 11.80 -1.77 18.27
CA GLY A 224 13.07 -1.71 19.01
C GLY A 224 14.34 -2.01 18.19
N LYS A 225 14.22 -2.28 16.88
CA LYS A 225 15.34 -2.54 15.98
C LYS A 225 15.35 -1.55 14.83
N ASP A 226 16.53 -1.02 14.49
CA ASP A 226 16.67 -0.10 13.36
C ASP A 226 16.26 -0.75 12.04
N ALA A 227 15.40 -0.05 11.31
CA ALA A 227 14.95 -0.42 9.98
C ALA A 227 15.16 0.74 9.00
N LYS A 228 15.84 0.47 7.88
CA LYS A 228 16.02 1.46 6.83
C LYS A 228 14.67 1.83 6.20
N THR A 229 14.25 3.07 6.46
CA THR A 229 12.91 3.58 6.14
C THR A 229 12.96 4.65 5.08
N VAL A 230 12.05 4.57 4.10
CA VAL A 230 11.91 5.54 3.03
C VAL A 230 11.49 6.91 3.57
N THR A 231 12.15 7.98 3.12
CA THR A 231 11.90 9.36 3.56
C THR A 231 11.02 10.16 2.60
N ILE A 232 10.60 9.56 1.48
CA ILE A 232 9.99 10.28 0.35
C ILE A 232 8.74 11.08 0.74
N ALA A 233 7.87 10.54 1.60
CA ALA A 233 6.68 11.22 2.05
C ALA A 233 7.00 12.50 2.82
N ALA A 234 7.92 12.41 3.79
CA ALA A 234 8.40 13.54 4.58
C ALA A 234 9.13 14.57 3.70
N MET A 235 9.97 14.12 2.76
CA MET A 235 10.69 15.01 1.84
C MET A 235 9.74 15.80 0.95
N ILE A 236 8.74 15.15 0.34
CA ILE A 236 7.76 15.82 -0.50
C ILE A 236 7.00 16.84 0.34
N ALA A 237 6.47 16.46 1.49
CA ALA A 237 5.73 17.33 2.37
C ALA A 237 6.56 18.55 2.81
N ARG A 238 7.84 18.34 3.17
CA ARG A 238 8.72 19.43 3.60
C ARG A 238 9.02 20.43 2.48
N ARG A 239 9.24 19.95 1.26
CA ARG A 239 9.59 20.78 0.10
C ARG A 239 8.40 21.47 -0.57
N THR A 240 7.19 20.93 -0.42
CA THR A 240 5.99 21.46 -1.09
C THR A 240 5.07 22.24 -0.15
N GLY A 241 5.28 22.16 1.16
CA GLY A 241 4.33 22.72 2.13
C GLY A 241 3.12 21.82 2.39
N ALA A 242 3.04 20.64 1.78
CA ALA A 242 1.93 19.73 1.94
C ALA A 242 1.79 19.23 3.38
N ARG A 243 0.55 18.91 3.78
CA ARG A 243 0.27 18.22 5.05
C ARG A 243 0.52 16.74 4.89
N ILE A 244 1.00 16.10 5.95
CA ILE A 244 1.12 14.64 6.00
C ILE A 244 -0.11 14.07 6.69
N TRP A 245 -0.77 13.10 6.03
CA TRP A 245 -1.85 12.33 6.62
C TRP A 245 -1.48 10.86 6.61
N LEU A 246 -1.44 10.26 7.80
CA LEU A 246 -1.24 8.83 7.96
C LEU A 246 -2.58 8.13 7.77
N SER A 247 -2.58 6.98 7.09
CA SER A 247 -3.80 6.22 6.85
C SER A 247 -3.56 4.74 7.07
N ARG A 248 -4.51 4.06 7.76
CA ARG A 248 -4.60 2.60 7.76
C ARG A 248 -5.99 2.16 7.33
N CYS A 249 -6.05 1.01 6.68
CA CYS A 249 -7.30 0.32 6.35
C CYS A 249 -7.30 -1.02 7.09
N ILE A 250 -8.22 -1.20 7.99
CA ILE A 250 -8.37 -2.44 8.78
C ILE A 250 -9.59 -3.22 8.32
N ARG A 251 -9.47 -4.54 8.31
CA ARG A 251 -10.56 -5.47 8.03
C ARG A 251 -11.34 -5.74 9.30
N ILE A 252 -12.67 -5.75 9.21
CA ILE A 252 -13.57 -6.05 10.30
C ILE A 252 -14.08 -7.49 10.18
N ASN A 253 -14.02 -8.25 11.27
CA ASN A 253 -14.61 -9.59 11.40
C ASN A 253 -14.24 -10.59 10.29
N LYS A 254 -13.03 -10.52 9.73
CA LYS A 254 -12.57 -11.36 8.60
C LYS A 254 -13.49 -11.32 7.36
N GLU A 255 -14.30 -10.29 7.24
CA GLU A 255 -15.16 -10.04 6.07
C GLU A 255 -14.53 -9.02 5.12
N SER A 256 -15.10 -8.84 3.92
CA SER A 256 -14.73 -7.74 3.02
C SER A 256 -15.44 -6.45 3.44
N ARG A 257 -15.30 -6.11 4.73
CA ARG A 257 -15.73 -4.87 5.37
C ARG A 257 -14.55 -4.21 6.02
N PHE A 258 -14.45 -2.92 5.89
CA PHE A 258 -13.27 -2.17 6.26
C PHE A 258 -13.60 -0.94 7.08
N GLU A 259 -12.68 -0.59 7.97
CA GLU A 259 -12.66 0.70 8.61
C GLU A 259 -11.36 1.41 8.23
N ILE A 260 -11.46 2.64 7.76
CA ILE A 260 -10.30 3.46 7.40
C ILE A 260 -10.17 4.56 8.44
N GLU A 261 -8.99 4.61 9.05
CA GLU A 261 -8.60 5.63 10.01
C GLU A 261 -7.55 6.54 9.38
N MET A 262 -7.68 7.85 9.61
CA MET A 262 -6.70 8.82 9.17
C MET A 262 -6.30 9.74 10.33
N LYS A 263 -4.99 10.07 10.39
CA LYS A 263 -4.40 10.93 11.41
C LYS A 263 -3.45 11.94 10.78
N GLU A 264 -3.62 13.22 11.07
CA GLU A 264 -2.67 14.24 10.61
C GLU A 264 -1.36 14.13 11.40
N LEU A 265 -0.24 14.11 10.68
CA LEU A 265 1.09 14.25 11.25
C LEU A 265 1.58 15.68 11.02
N ARG A 266 1.67 16.45 12.09
CA ARG A 266 2.16 17.83 12.05
C ARG A 266 3.69 17.84 12.12
N MET A 267 4.31 17.88 10.95
CA MET A 267 5.77 17.93 10.82
C MET A 267 6.28 19.33 11.23
N PRO A 268 7.37 19.42 12.02
CA PRO A 268 8.04 20.69 12.29
C PRO A 268 8.56 21.32 10.99
N ARG A 269 8.72 22.64 10.99
CA ARG A 269 9.23 23.40 9.84
C ARG A 269 10.30 24.36 10.33
N THR A 270 11.44 23.79 10.75
CA THR A 270 12.59 24.52 11.26
C THR A 270 13.52 24.97 10.11
N ALA A 271 14.61 25.63 10.45
CA ALA A 271 15.66 25.94 9.48
C ALA A 271 16.39 24.68 8.99
N ASN A 272 16.42 23.60 9.80
CA ASN A 272 17.06 22.33 9.45
C ASN A 272 16.05 21.37 8.79
N GLN A 273 15.96 21.42 7.45
CA GLN A 273 15.05 20.57 6.69
C GLN A 273 15.35 19.07 6.83
N ALA A 274 16.62 18.70 7.00
CA ALA A 274 17.01 17.29 7.13
C ALA A 274 16.50 16.69 8.45
N GLU A 275 16.60 17.44 9.54
CA GLU A 275 16.06 17.00 10.84
C GLU A 275 14.54 16.98 10.85
N ASP A 276 13.85 17.92 10.18
CA ASP A 276 12.40 17.89 10.02
C ASP A 276 11.95 16.60 9.31
N VAL A 277 12.65 16.21 8.23
CA VAL A 277 12.37 14.99 7.46
C VAL A 277 12.65 13.74 8.29
N LYS A 278 13.77 13.72 9.03
CA LYS A 278 14.12 12.61 9.91
C LYS A 278 13.08 12.44 11.02
N TRP A 279 12.70 13.51 11.68
CA TRP A 279 11.67 13.52 12.70
C TRP A 279 10.32 12.98 12.17
N ALA A 280 9.85 13.51 11.04
CA ALA A 280 8.59 13.09 10.46
C ALA A 280 8.60 11.62 10.02
N THR A 281 9.74 11.12 9.51
CA THR A 281 9.89 9.72 9.14
C THR A 281 9.87 8.82 10.38
N ALA A 282 10.50 9.24 11.47
CA ALA A 282 10.49 8.50 12.73
C ALA A 282 9.09 8.45 13.34
N GLU A 283 8.40 9.58 13.42
CA GLU A 283 7.06 9.67 14.01
C GLU A 283 6.01 8.89 13.19
N MET A 284 6.11 8.94 11.86
CA MET A 284 5.30 8.12 10.97
C MET A 284 5.54 6.62 11.23
N THR A 285 6.80 6.21 11.38
CA THR A 285 7.17 4.82 11.64
C THR A 285 6.69 4.36 13.02
N ARG A 286 6.78 5.23 14.02
CA ARG A 286 6.24 4.98 15.37
C ARG A 286 4.73 4.74 15.34
N GLN A 287 3.98 5.57 14.60
CA GLN A 287 2.53 5.39 14.44
C GLN A 287 2.20 4.09 13.71
N PHE A 288 2.98 3.71 12.71
CA PHE A 288 2.80 2.43 12.01
C PHE A 288 3.06 1.25 12.94
N GLU A 289 4.08 1.33 13.81
CA GLU A 289 4.34 0.31 14.81
C GLU A 289 3.15 0.14 15.77
N GLU A 290 2.59 1.23 16.30
CA GLU A 290 1.40 1.19 17.15
C GLU A 290 0.25 0.45 16.46
N TRP A 291 -0.04 0.80 15.21
CA TRP A 291 -1.11 0.17 14.44
C TRP A 291 -0.86 -1.32 14.16
N VAL A 292 0.38 -1.70 13.90
CA VAL A 292 0.74 -3.10 13.68
C VAL A 292 0.66 -3.90 14.98
N ARG A 293 0.98 -3.30 16.13
CA ARG A 293 0.83 -3.96 17.44
C ARG A 293 -0.63 -4.25 17.80
N GLU A 294 -1.56 -3.38 17.39
CA GLU A 294 -3.00 -3.57 17.61
C GLU A 294 -3.57 -4.77 16.83
N LEU A 295 -3.18 -4.95 15.58
CA LEU A 295 -3.72 -5.97 14.66
C LEU A 295 -2.58 -6.59 13.82
N PRO A 296 -1.68 -7.33 14.47
CA PRO A 296 -0.47 -7.81 13.82
C PRO A 296 -0.75 -8.75 12.62
N GLU A 297 -1.81 -9.53 12.66
CA GLU A 297 -2.19 -10.45 11.60
C GLU A 297 -2.57 -9.75 10.29
N GLN A 298 -2.88 -8.45 10.34
CA GLN A 298 -3.28 -7.70 9.17
C GLN A 298 -2.12 -7.00 8.45
N TRP A 299 -0.91 -6.95 9.03
CA TRP A 299 0.25 -6.33 8.38
C TRP A 299 1.02 -7.32 7.50
N MET A 300 1.72 -6.82 6.48
CA MET A 300 2.40 -7.63 5.45
C MET A 300 3.78 -8.11 5.89
N TRP A 301 3.84 -9.06 6.81
CA TRP A 301 5.06 -9.64 7.38
C TRP A 301 5.98 -10.31 6.37
N SER A 302 5.47 -10.76 5.23
CA SER A 302 6.23 -11.48 4.21
C SER A 302 7.20 -10.59 3.41
N ASN A 303 7.10 -9.27 3.53
CA ASN A 303 8.03 -8.32 2.94
C ASN A 303 9.29 -8.13 3.80
N ARG A 304 10.37 -7.67 3.15
CA ARG A 304 11.59 -7.26 3.87
C ARG A 304 11.31 -5.95 4.61
N ARG A 305 11.61 -5.90 5.90
CA ARG A 305 11.53 -4.68 6.72
C ARG A 305 12.87 -4.39 7.38
N TRP A 306 13.55 -5.39 7.86
CA TRP A 306 14.90 -5.28 8.43
C TRP A 306 15.94 -5.86 7.47
N SER A 307 17.20 -5.39 7.62
CA SER A 307 18.38 -5.87 6.88
C SER A 307 18.94 -7.16 7.47
#